data_6420a5e8852b6eaaed57d00b2d164397
#
_entry.id   6420a5e8852b6eaaed57d00b2d164397
#
_cell.length_a   1.000
_cell.length_b   1.000
_cell.length_c   1.000
_cell.angle_alpha   90.00
_cell.angle_beta   90.00
_cell.angle_gamma   90.00
#
_symmetry.space_group_name_H-M   'P 1'
#
loop_
_entity.id
_entity.type
_entity.pdbx_description
1 polymer ?
#
loop_
_entity_poly.entity_id
_entity_poly.type
_entity_poly.pdbx_seq_one_letter_code
_entity_poly.pdbx_strand_id
1 'polypeptide(L)'
;MLLFVCSVIAFPIKRAYAEVELGLFPDTLDKLFIDGQLHTFFRHDSNPYFGIAADARGRTETTFGETVAKLGFTFEKNLAWTNLEGRVSGILMSTINADVYGAADDESQADLNEGYLTFKKINQSPFDIKVGRQNIFIEKLFIVGDATPEDAAIWISAYRSFPFAVRVDGDFGKLKILAFWADTELYSQQGDQRELGKRGKKGVSLAGINMHYDFLDTAYLYGGYYRKTDDSNITFTGFSPGGKDLLSENNTNALDVGLDATVEQFHFAGEFVYQLGDAGRLGGQELVRDAYAGFAQAQYNFNHSKNPYLKFMYVFFSGDSDLEDDEAEDYDPMFIVGRVWNEWVIGELVGETQLFNTNKYAFIVETGFSPLPRMKLSFMFIKHYLDEQYLGVSRGRRALNSDDYANEWNLLIDYEVNSH
;
A
#
# COMPACT_ATOMS: atom_id res chain seq x y z
N MET A 1 -25.82 17.46 1.09
CA MET A 1 -26.45 16.40 0.29
C MET A 1 -26.09 15.09 0.93
N LEU A 2 -27.04 14.39 1.58
CA LEU A 2 -26.77 13.11 2.23
C LEU A 2 -26.56 12.07 1.13
N LEU A 3 -25.34 11.62 0.91
CA LEU A 3 -25.06 10.49 0.05
C LEU A 3 -25.02 9.23 0.91
N PHE A 4 -25.95 8.32 0.67
CA PHE A 4 -25.82 6.94 1.14
C PHE A 4 -24.82 6.23 0.22
N VAL A 5 -23.63 6.02 0.71
CA VAL A 5 -22.62 5.20 0.05
C VAL A 5 -22.63 3.84 0.70
N CYS A 6 -22.93 2.88 -0.12
CA CYS A 6 -22.42 1.53 -0.21
C CYS A 6 -22.18 0.71 1.05
N SER A 7 -22.86 -0.41 1.12
CA SER A 7 -22.52 -1.51 2.03
C SER A 7 -21.40 -2.33 1.41
N VAL A 8 -20.16 -2.07 1.79
CA VAL A 8 -19.07 -3.00 1.51
C VAL A 8 -19.18 -4.15 2.50
N ILE A 9 -19.56 -5.33 2.04
CA ILE A 9 -19.45 -6.56 2.82
C ILE A 9 -18.14 -7.22 2.38
N ALA A 10 -17.04 -6.76 2.96
CA ALA A 10 -15.78 -7.49 2.86
C ALA A 10 -15.79 -8.58 3.95
N PHE A 11 -15.69 -9.82 3.53
CA PHE A 11 -15.31 -10.91 4.43
C PHE A 11 -13.82 -11.16 4.24
N PRO A 12 -12.93 -10.56 5.04
CA PRO A 12 -11.56 -11.00 5.04
C PRO A 12 -11.55 -12.39 5.67
N ILE A 13 -11.47 -13.41 4.84
CA ILE A 13 -11.06 -14.72 5.33
C ILE A 13 -9.58 -14.56 5.67
N LYS A 14 -9.32 -14.24 6.95
CA LYS A 14 -7.96 -14.17 7.47
C LYS A 14 -7.26 -15.48 7.13
N ARG A 15 -6.05 -15.32 6.63
CA ARG A 15 -5.01 -16.28 6.31
C ARG A 15 -5.21 -17.60 7.04
N ALA A 16 -5.70 -18.63 6.34
CA ALA A 16 -5.51 -19.98 6.78
C ALA A 16 -4.05 -20.35 6.47
N TYR A 17 -3.16 -20.17 7.43
CA TYR A 17 -1.84 -20.76 7.35
C TYR A 17 -1.99 -22.22 7.74
N ALA A 18 -1.79 -23.11 6.80
CA ALA A 18 -1.43 -24.48 7.09
C ALA A 18 0.08 -24.60 6.81
N GLU A 19 0.89 -24.34 7.81
CA GLU A 19 2.30 -24.66 7.75
C GLU A 19 2.44 -26.17 8.01
N VAL A 20 2.78 -26.92 6.99
CA VAL A 20 3.04 -28.36 7.10
C VAL A 20 4.54 -28.57 6.92
N GLU A 21 5.22 -28.95 7.98
CA GLU A 21 6.60 -29.39 7.89
C GLU A 21 6.64 -30.76 7.17
N LEU A 22 7.22 -30.78 5.98
CA LEU A 22 7.36 -32.00 5.19
C LEU A 22 8.78 -32.52 5.33
N GLY A 23 8.96 -33.63 6.02
CA GLY A 23 10.22 -34.36 6.10
C GLY A 23 10.61 -35.09 4.80
N LEU A 24 10.29 -34.50 3.62
CA LEU A 24 10.40 -35.21 2.32
C LEU A 24 11.83 -35.34 1.78
N PHE A 25 12.79 -34.53 2.27
CA PHE A 25 14.17 -34.53 1.74
C PHE A 25 15.23 -34.32 2.84
N PRO A 26 15.33 -35.29 3.81
CA PRO A 26 16.19 -35.08 4.99
C PRO A 26 17.69 -34.93 4.67
N ASP A 27 18.14 -35.46 3.52
CA ASP A 27 19.53 -35.37 3.10
C ASP A 27 19.87 -34.04 2.36
N THR A 28 18.85 -33.36 1.83
CA THR A 28 19.04 -32.16 0.98
C THR A 28 18.55 -30.88 1.63
N LEU A 29 17.46 -30.93 2.37
CA LEU A 29 16.84 -29.77 3.04
C LEU A 29 16.64 -30.11 4.52
N ASP A 30 16.87 -29.14 5.38
CA ASP A 30 16.61 -29.31 6.81
C ASP A 30 15.13 -29.17 7.11
N LYS A 31 14.45 -28.26 6.39
CA LYS A 31 12.99 -28.04 6.52
C LYS A 31 12.36 -27.66 5.20
N LEU A 32 11.11 -28.05 5.02
CA LEU A 32 10.24 -27.64 3.92
C LEU A 32 8.86 -27.31 4.48
N PHE A 33 8.37 -26.11 4.19
CA PHE A 33 7.05 -25.63 4.60
C PHE A 33 6.18 -25.36 3.38
N ILE A 34 4.89 -25.62 3.52
CA ILE A 34 3.87 -25.22 2.54
C ILE A 34 2.90 -24.28 3.23
N ASP A 35 2.58 -23.18 2.58
CA ASP A 35 1.56 -22.25 3.04
C ASP A 35 0.57 -21.93 1.92
N GLY A 36 -0.66 -21.59 2.30
CA GLY A 36 -1.71 -21.19 1.38
C GLY A 36 -2.55 -20.07 1.93
N GLN A 37 -3.04 -19.20 1.06
CA GLN A 37 -3.92 -18.09 1.41
C GLN A 37 -5.08 -18.03 0.42
N LEU A 38 -6.27 -17.70 0.92
CA LEU A 38 -7.45 -17.43 0.11
C LEU A 38 -8.08 -16.15 0.62
N HIS A 39 -8.30 -15.19 -0.28
CA HIS A 39 -9.02 -13.96 -0.02
C HIS A 39 -10.20 -13.89 -0.99
N THR A 40 -11.34 -13.47 -0.49
CA THR A 40 -12.53 -13.22 -1.31
C THR A 40 -13.18 -11.92 -0.86
N PHE A 41 -13.63 -11.15 -1.83
CA PHE A 41 -14.20 -9.85 -1.62
C PHE A 41 -15.42 -9.70 -2.54
N PHE A 42 -16.48 -9.08 -2.03
CA PHE A 42 -17.68 -8.72 -2.80
C PHE A 42 -18.02 -7.27 -2.51
N ARG A 43 -18.34 -6.53 -3.57
CA ARG A 43 -18.67 -5.13 -3.48
C ARG A 43 -19.86 -4.79 -4.34
N HIS A 44 -20.70 -3.91 -3.81
CA HIS A 44 -21.79 -3.27 -4.54
C HIS A 44 -21.64 -1.76 -4.39
N ASP A 45 -21.53 -1.05 -5.50
CA ASP A 45 -21.46 0.40 -5.54
C ASP A 45 -22.72 0.96 -6.20
N SER A 46 -23.34 1.93 -5.54
CA SER A 46 -24.44 2.72 -6.07
C SER A 46 -23.98 4.16 -6.21
N ASN A 47 -24.14 4.72 -7.41
CA ASN A 47 -23.67 6.05 -7.77
C ASN A 47 -22.17 6.29 -7.42
N PRO A 48 -21.27 5.40 -7.88
CA PRO A 48 -19.87 5.45 -7.50
C PRO A 48 -19.21 6.76 -7.91
N TYR A 49 -18.25 7.21 -7.11
CA TYR A 49 -17.50 8.45 -7.32
C TYR A 49 -18.40 9.69 -7.48
N PHE A 50 -19.49 9.81 -6.71
CA PHE A 50 -20.46 10.90 -6.77
C PHE A 50 -21.07 11.11 -8.17
N GLY A 51 -21.20 10.05 -8.96
CA GLY A 51 -21.69 10.08 -10.33
C GLY A 51 -20.62 10.35 -11.40
N ILE A 52 -19.37 10.62 -11.02
CA ILE A 52 -18.28 10.84 -12.00
C ILE A 52 -18.03 9.58 -12.84
N ALA A 53 -18.13 8.40 -12.24
CA ALA A 53 -17.99 7.14 -12.97
C ALA A 53 -19.14 6.92 -13.97
N ALA A 54 -20.34 7.38 -13.66
CA ALA A 54 -21.48 7.34 -14.57
C ALA A 54 -21.24 8.20 -15.81
N ASP A 55 -20.73 9.41 -15.61
CA ASP A 55 -20.39 10.33 -16.71
C ASP A 55 -19.25 9.78 -17.58
N ALA A 56 -18.24 9.17 -16.97
CA ALA A 56 -17.09 8.64 -17.69
C ALA A 56 -17.37 7.28 -18.37
N ARG A 57 -18.23 6.44 -17.79
CA ARG A 57 -18.40 5.03 -18.21
C ARG A 57 -19.85 4.56 -18.32
N GLY A 58 -20.84 5.43 -18.10
CA GLY A 58 -22.26 5.13 -18.19
C GLY A 58 -22.79 4.16 -17.13
N ARG A 59 -22.05 3.93 -16.04
CA ARG A 59 -22.43 3.01 -14.97
C ARG A 59 -22.88 3.76 -13.75
N THR A 60 -24.13 3.54 -13.35
CA THR A 60 -24.71 4.10 -12.12
C THR A 60 -24.67 3.13 -10.95
N GLU A 61 -24.49 1.85 -11.23
CA GLU A 61 -24.41 0.77 -10.24
C GLU A 61 -23.44 -0.30 -10.74
N THR A 62 -22.67 -0.89 -9.86
CA THR A 62 -21.85 -2.06 -10.13
C THR A 62 -21.91 -3.04 -8.97
N THR A 63 -21.85 -4.34 -9.29
CA THR A 63 -21.68 -5.41 -8.31
C THR A 63 -20.61 -6.35 -8.85
N PHE A 64 -19.54 -6.50 -8.12
CA PHE A 64 -18.43 -7.35 -8.53
C PHE A 64 -17.87 -8.13 -7.36
N GLY A 65 -17.11 -9.16 -7.66
CA GLY A 65 -16.42 -9.96 -6.67
C GLY A 65 -14.98 -10.22 -7.10
N GLU A 66 -14.11 -10.33 -6.14
CA GLU A 66 -12.71 -10.67 -6.37
C GLU A 66 -12.29 -11.84 -5.50
N THR A 67 -11.41 -12.67 -6.04
CA THR A 67 -10.83 -13.80 -5.33
C THR A 67 -9.34 -13.88 -5.62
N VAL A 68 -8.55 -14.07 -4.57
CA VAL A 68 -7.10 -14.28 -4.66
C VAL A 68 -6.74 -15.54 -3.89
N ALA A 69 -6.05 -16.46 -4.56
CA ALA A 69 -5.46 -17.63 -3.94
C ALA A 69 -3.94 -17.59 -4.09
N LYS A 70 -3.20 -17.86 -3.01
CA LYS A 70 -1.74 -18.00 -2.99
C LYS A 70 -1.35 -19.36 -2.48
N LEU A 71 -0.30 -19.92 -3.09
CA LEU A 71 0.34 -21.16 -2.63
C LEU A 71 1.84 -20.96 -2.60
N GLY A 72 2.47 -21.22 -1.47
CA GLY A 72 3.89 -21.01 -1.24
C GLY A 72 4.60 -22.25 -0.73
N PHE A 73 5.89 -22.34 -1.08
CA PHE A 73 6.84 -23.32 -0.60
C PHE A 73 8.06 -22.58 -0.06
N THR A 74 8.43 -22.86 1.19
CA THR A 74 9.63 -22.32 1.82
C THR A 74 10.52 -23.46 2.25
N PHE A 75 11.80 -23.42 1.92
CA PHE A 75 12.78 -24.38 2.36
C PHE A 75 13.89 -23.73 3.15
N GLU A 76 14.48 -24.47 4.07
CA GLU A 76 15.63 -24.03 4.87
C GLU A 76 16.75 -25.05 4.76
N LYS A 77 18.00 -24.57 4.74
CA LYS A 77 19.23 -25.36 4.78
C LYS A 77 20.30 -24.66 5.59
N ASN A 78 20.81 -25.37 6.62
CA ASN A 78 21.92 -24.88 7.39
C ASN A 78 23.23 -25.21 6.65
N LEU A 79 23.96 -24.19 6.26
CA LEU A 79 25.30 -24.27 5.68
C LEU A 79 26.33 -23.83 6.72
N ALA A 80 27.59 -24.22 6.55
CA ALA A 80 28.64 -23.91 7.52
C ALA A 80 28.85 -22.40 7.74
N TRP A 81 28.48 -21.57 6.77
CA TRP A 81 28.73 -20.13 6.78
C TRP A 81 27.45 -19.28 6.78
N THR A 82 26.25 -19.89 6.61
CA THR A 82 24.98 -19.19 6.61
C THR A 82 23.82 -20.16 6.77
N ASN A 83 22.67 -19.68 7.22
CA ASN A 83 21.41 -20.38 7.08
C ASN A 83 20.72 -19.90 5.82
N LEU A 84 20.60 -20.76 4.84
CA LEU A 84 19.94 -20.49 3.58
C LEU A 84 18.43 -20.73 3.72
N GLU A 85 17.62 -19.74 3.37
CA GLU A 85 16.18 -19.85 3.17
C GLU A 85 15.86 -19.58 1.71
N GLY A 86 14.99 -20.37 1.12
CA GLY A 86 14.44 -20.07 -0.21
C GLY A 86 12.93 -20.18 -0.21
N ARG A 87 12.29 -19.31 -0.99
CA ARG A 87 10.83 -19.28 -1.13
C ARG A 87 10.44 -19.18 -2.58
N VAL A 88 9.38 -19.91 -2.94
CA VAL A 88 8.65 -19.77 -4.20
C VAL A 88 7.17 -19.80 -3.89
N SER A 89 6.41 -18.82 -4.38
CA SER A 89 4.95 -18.81 -4.26
C SER A 89 4.29 -18.32 -5.53
N GLY A 90 3.16 -18.95 -5.88
CA GLY A 90 2.28 -18.53 -6.96
C GLY A 90 1.07 -17.78 -6.43
N ILE A 91 0.46 -16.96 -7.28
CA ILE A 91 -0.78 -16.23 -7.03
C ILE A 91 -1.74 -16.45 -8.19
N LEU A 92 -3.01 -16.66 -7.85
CA LEU A 92 -4.13 -16.67 -8.78
C LEU A 92 -5.09 -15.58 -8.36
N MET A 93 -5.43 -14.69 -9.27
CA MET A 93 -6.33 -13.57 -9.04
C MET A 93 -7.49 -13.66 -10.03
N SER A 94 -8.70 -13.34 -9.60
CA SER A 94 -9.89 -13.32 -10.46
C SER A 94 -10.85 -12.24 -10.03
N THR A 95 -11.40 -11.52 -11.00
CA THR A 95 -12.50 -10.59 -10.85
C THR A 95 -13.72 -11.16 -11.57
N ILE A 96 -14.86 -11.13 -10.93
CA ILE A 96 -16.16 -11.55 -11.48
C ILE A 96 -17.03 -10.29 -11.61
N ASN A 97 -17.53 -10.04 -12.79
CA ASN A 97 -18.15 -8.81 -13.24
C ASN A 97 -17.19 -7.61 -13.27
N ALA A 98 -17.63 -6.54 -13.91
CA ALA A 98 -16.80 -5.36 -14.00
C ALA A 98 -16.89 -4.49 -12.76
N ASP A 99 -15.74 -4.03 -12.32
CA ASP A 99 -15.62 -3.00 -11.30
C ASP A 99 -16.11 -1.62 -11.80
N VAL A 100 -16.05 -0.61 -10.93
CA VAL A 100 -16.48 0.76 -11.27
C VAL A 100 -15.65 1.39 -12.38
N TYR A 101 -14.41 0.96 -12.54
CA TYR A 101 -13.54 1.44 -13.61
C TYR A 101 -13.73 0.68 -14.92
N GLY A 102 -14.36 -0.50 -14.88
CA GLY A 102 -14.45 -1.44 -15.99
C GLY A 102 -13.09 -1.95 -16.43
N ALA A 103 -12.14 -1.92 -15.52
CA ALA A 103 -10.76 -2.30 -15.77
C ALA A 103 -10.60 -3.82 -15.78
N ALA A 104 -11.34 -4.51 -14.92
CA ALA A 104 -11.36 -5.95 -14.83
C ALA A 104 -12.81 -6.44 -15.06
N ASP A 105 -13.09 -7.02 -16.20
CA ASP A 105 -14.41 -7.57 -16.57
C ASP A 105 -14.24 -9.08 -16.78
N ASP A 106 -14.58 -9.87 -15.77
CA ASP A 106 -14.40 -11.34 -15.75
C ASP A 106 -12.94 -11.76 -16.04
N GLU A 107 -11.96 -11.02 -15.54
CA GLU A 107 -10.56 -11.29 -15.77
C GLU A 107 -9.95 -12.23 -14.73
N SER A 108 -8.94 -12.97 -15.15
CA SER A 108 -8.18 -13.85 -14.26
C SER A 108 -6.69 -13.78 -14.63
N GLN A 109 -5.86 -13.68 -13.61
CA GLN A 109 -4.41 -13.62 -13.73
C GLN A 109 -3.76 -14.71 -12.87
N ALA A 110 -2.72 -15.34 -13.40
CA ALA A 110 -1.86 -16.26 -12.65
C ALA A 110 -0.41 -15.83 -12.80
N ASP A 111 0.30 -15.69 -11.70
CA ASP A 111 1.67 -15.20 -11.73
C ASP A 111 2.54 -15.76 -10.59
N LEU A 112 3.86 -15.51 -10.67
CA LEU A 112 4.80 -15.74 -9.59
C LEU A 112 4.65 -14.61 -8.56
N ASN A 113 4.20 -14.95 -7.34
CA ASN A 113 4.06 -13.97 -6.27
C ASN A 113 5.41 -13.65 -5.62
N GLU A 114 6.16 -14.66 -5.18
CA GLU A 114 7.50 -14.50 -4.60
C GLU A 114 8.44 -15.57 -5.14
N GLY A 115 9.72 -15.23 -5.25
CA GLY A 115 10.77 -16.15 -5.67
C GLY A 115 12.13 -15.60 -5.24
N TYR A 116 12.60 -15.97 -4.03
CA TYR A 116 13.82 -15.40 -3.45
C TYR A 116 14.67 -16.41 -2.69
N LEU A 117 15.92 -16.03 -2.48
CA LEU A 117 16.85 -16.66 -1.55
C LEU A 117 17.26 -15.65 -0.47
N THR A 118 17.33 -16.11 0.78
CA THR A 118 17.85 -15.35 1.92
C THR A 118 19.05 -16.09 2.51
N PHE A 119 20.17 -15.38 2.61
CA PHE A 119 21.37 -15.80 3.32
C PHE A 119 21.37 -15.15 4.69
N LYS A 120 21.06 -15.93 5.75
CA LYS A 120 20.89 -15.42 7.11
C LYS A 120 22.20 -15.54 7.88
N LYS A 121 22.56 -14.49 8.63
CA LYS A 121 23.71 -14.46 9.55
C LYS A 121 25.02 -14.93 8.90
N ILE A 122 25.34 -14.36 7.74
CA ILE A 122 26.54 -14.72 6.95
C ILE A 122 27.79 -14.64 7.82
N ASN A 123 28.50 -15.77 7.96
CA ASN A 123 29.66 -15.88 8.85
C ASN A 123 29.39 -15.40 10.29
N GLN A 124 28.19 -15.65 10.81
CA GLN A 124 27.73 -15.20 12.15
C GLN A 124 27.64 -13.67 12.30
N SER A 125 27.64 -12.93 11.19
CA SER A 125 27.44 -11.48 11.20
C SER A 125 25.98 -11.13 11.54
N PRO A 126 25.70 -9.88 11.91
CA PRO A 126 24.33 -9.43 12.15
C PRO A 126 23.54 -9.18 10.85
N PHE A 127 24.06 -9.58 9.69
CA PHE A 127 23.46 -9.28 8.40
C PHE A 127 22.79 -10.49 7.76
N ASP A 128 21.59 -10.25 7.22
CA ASP A 128 20.88 -11.12 6.31
C ASP A 128 20.83 -10.48 4.93
N ILE A 129 20.99 -11.24 3.87
CA ILE A 129 20.87 -10.76 2.48
C ILE A 129 19.78 -11.57 1.77
N LYS A 130 18.77 -10.87 1.23
CA LYS A 130 17.68 -11.46 0.47
C LYS A 130 17.74 -10.97 -0.98
N VAL A 131 17.65 -11.91 -1.94
CA VAL A 131 17.76 -11.61 -3.38
C VAL A 131 16.65 -12.34 -4.12
N GLY A 132 15.98 -11.63 -5.02
CA GLY A 132 14.93 -12.17 -5.90
C GLY A 132 13.62 -11.39 -5.78
N ARG A 133 12.53 -12.02 -6.29
CA ARG A 133 11.18 -11.46 -6.22
C ARG A 133 10.66 -11.54 -4.79
N GLN A 134 10.40 -10.41 -4.16
CA GLN A 134 10.07 -10.34 -2.75
C GLN A 134 9.23 -9.13 -2.39
N ASN A 135 8.44 -9.25 -1.33
CA ASN A 135 7.79 -8.11 -0.70
C ASN A 135 8.82 -7.28 0.08
N ILE A 136 8.70 -5.97 0.00
CA ILE A 136 9.44 -5.01 0.83
C ILE A 136 8.40 -4.14 1.53
N PHE A 137 8.28 -4.32 2.83
CA PHE A 137 7.38 -3.55 3.68
C PHE A 137 8.22 -2.72 4.63
N ILE A 138 8.00 -1.42 4.62
CA ILE A 138 8.72 -0.47 5.47
C ILE A 138 7.75 0.08 6.51
N GLU A 139 8.04 -0.18 7.78
CA GLU A 139 7.33 0.35 8.96
C GLU A 139 5.80 0.34 8.80
N LYS A 140 5.18 1.50 8.68
CA LYS A 140 3.72 1.66 8.56
C LYS A 140 3.21 1.55 7.12
N LEU A 141 4.06 1.18 6.17
CA LEU A 141 3.73 1.07 4.74
C LEU A 141 3.31 2.41 4.09
N PHE A 142 3.65 3.52 4.73
CA PHE A 142 3.25 4.85 4.29
C PHE A 142 4.01 5.32 3.05
N ILE A 143 5.20 4.73 2.79
CA ILE A 143 6.03 5.05 1.61
C ILE A 143 6.19 3.82 0.72
N VAL A 144 6.49 2.65 1.31
CA VAL A 144 6.85 1.45 0.57
C VAL A 144 6.07 0.24 1.07
N GLY A 145 5.30 -0.37 0.19
CA GLY A 145 4.54 -1.58 0.52
C GLY A 145 3.92 -2.28 -0.68
N ASP A 146 3.88 -1.64 -1.85
CA ASP A 146 3.30 -2.22 -3.05
C ASP A 146 4.10 -1.85 -4.30
N ALA A 147 4.35 -2.80 -5.18
CA ALA A 147 5.23 -2.59 -6.33
C ALA A 147 4.78 -3.23 -7.64
N THR A 148 3.67 -3.93 -7.64
CA THR A 148 3.24 -4.68 -8.81
C THR A 148 1.80 -4.34 -9.17
N PRO A 149 1.53 -3.90 -10.42
CA PRO A 149 0.18 -3.68 -10.88
C PRO A 149 -0.57 -5.02 -11.02
N GLU A 150 -1.84 -5.01 -10.73
CA GLU A 150 -2.75 -6.13 -10.83
C GLU A 150 -3.67 -5.92 -12.03
N ASP A 151 -3.84 -6.95 -12.87
CA ASP A 151 -4.81 -6.95 -13.97
C ASP A 151 -6.18 -7.51 -13.51
N ALA A 152 -6.18 -8.27 -12.41
CA ALA A 152 -7.38 -8.81 -11.78
C ALA A 152 -7.27 -8.68 -10.25
N ALA A 153 -8.42 -8.66 -9.56
CA ALA A 153 -8.51 -8.52 -8.11
C ALA A 153 -7.82 -7.25 -7.56
N ILE A 154 -7.95 -6.16 -8.28
CA ILE A 154 -7.30 -4.87 -7.99
C ILE A 154 -7.66 -4.34 -6.60
N TRP A 155 -8.90 -4.53 -6.16
CA TRP A 155 -9.38 -4.04 -4.87
C TRP A 155 -8.86 -4.84 -3.67
N ILE A 156 -8.55 -6.14 -3.85
CA ILE A 156 -7.88 -6.92 -2.82
C ILE A 156 -6.43 -6.48 -2.68
N SER A 157 -5.81 -6.04 -3.79
CA SER A 157 -4.42 -5.55 -3.85
C SER A 157 -3.45 -6.50 -3.11
N ALA A 158 -3.48 -7.76 -3.52
CA ALA A 158 -2.74 -8.82 -2.83
C ALA A 158 -1.38 -9.15 -3.46
N TYR A 159 -1.09 -8.59 -4.65
CA TYR A 159 0.12 -8.85 -5.43
C TYR A 159 1.10 -7.68 -5.25
N ARG A 160 1.99 -7.80 -4.25
CA ARG A 160 2.80 -6.68 -3.76
C ARG A 160 4.31 -6.87 -3.88
N SER A 161 4.74 -7.91 -4.57
CA SER A 161 6.16 -8.22 -4.65
C SER A 161 6.87 -7.37 -5.70
N PHE A 162 8.06 -6.90 -5.36
CA PHE A 162 8.99 -6.33 -6.33
C PHE A 162 9.53 -7.45 -7.22
N PRO A 163 9.49 -7.31 -8.57
CA PRO A 163 9.91 -8.34 -9.53
C PRO A 163 11.32 -8.83 -9.32
N PHE A 164 12.22 -7.92 -8.95
CA PHE A 164 13.57 -8.22 -8.52
C PHE A 164 14.03 -7.20 -7.50
N ALA A 165 14.57 -7.69 -6.39
CA ALA A 165 15.18 -6.84 -5.37
C ALA A 165 16.36 -7.51 -4.70
N VAL A 166 17.27 -6.67 -4.21
CA VAL A 166 18.31 -7.03 -3.26
C VAL A 166 18.04 -6.27 -1.98
N ARG A 167 17.94 -6.99 -0.87
CA ARG A 167 17.68 -6.44 0.46
C ARG A 167 18.74 -6.92 1.44
N VAL A 168 19.21 -6.04 2.27
CA VAL A 168 20.16 -6.31 3.37
C VAL A 168 19.50 -5.85 4.67
N ASP A 169 19.32 -6.79 5.59
CA ASP A 169 18.81 -6.53 6.93
C ASP A 169 19.98 -6.66 7.92
N GLY A 170 20.17 -5.67 8.78
CA GLY A 170 21.14 -5.66 9.87
C GLY A 170 20.44 -5.61 11.22
N ASP A 171 20.74 -6.56 12.12
CA ASP A 171 20.20 -6.61 13.48
C ASP A 171 21.33 -6.38 14.50
N PHE A 172 21.29 -5.23 15.16
CA PHE A 172 22.23 -4.81 16.20
C PHE A 172 21.51 -4.69 17.57
N GLY A 173 20.50 -5.53 17.80
CA GLY A 173 19.70 -5.53 18.99
C GLY A 173 18.61 -4.44 18.95
N LYS A 174 18.85 -3.33 19.66
CA LYS A 174 17.88 -2.21 19.63
C LYS A 174 17.85 -1.43 18.31
N LEU A 175 18.92 -1.50 17.52
CA LEU A 175 19.01 -0.87 16.22
C LEU A 175 18.87 -1.93 15.12
N LYS A 176 17.90 -1.75 14.25
CA LYS A 176 17.72 -2.54 13.02
C LYS A 176 17.90 -1.62 11.82
N ILE A 177 18.59 -2.10 10.81
CA ILE A 177 18.85 -1.37 9.58
C ILE A 177 18.39 -2.24 8.42
N LEU A 178 17.65 -1.65 7.51
CA LEU A 178 17.24 -2.27 6.27
C LEU A 178 17.72 -1.40 5.12
N ALA A 179 18.48 -1.96 4.18
CA ALA A 179 18.85 -1.30 2.94
C ALA A 179 18.42 -2.16 1.76
N PHE A 180 17.93 -1.53 0.70
CA PHE A 180 17.46 -2.28 -0.46
C PHE A 180 17.58 -1.49 -1.76
N TRP A 181 17.61 -2.24 -2.84
CA TRP A 181 17.35 -1.78 -4.19
C TRP A 181 16.35 -2.74 -4.84
N ALA A 182 15.38 -2.20 -5.55
CA ALA A 182 14.33 -2.96 -6.20
C ALA A 182 14.02 -2.39 -7.58
N ASP A 183 13.82 -3.28 -8.53
CA ASP A 183 13.18 -2.99 -9.82
C ASP A 183 11.68 -3.19 -9.67
N THR A 184 10.88 -2.37 -10.31
CA THR A 184 9.42 -2.44 -10.24
C THR A 184 8.83 -2.72 -11.60
N GLU A 185 7.67 -3.38 -11.62
CA GLU A 185 6.87 -3.51 -12.84
C GLU A 185 5.81 -2.41 -12.93
N LEU A 186 5.90 -1.37 -12.07
CA LEU A 186 4.98 -0.25 -12.14
C LEU A 186 5.13 0.44 -13.49
N TYR A 187 4.15 0.17 -14.32
CA TYR A 187 3.87 0.96 -15.50
C TYR A 187 3.01 2.15 -15.05
N SER A 188 3.07 3.23 -15.79
CA SER A 188 2.07 4.26 -15.64
C SER A 188 0.69 3.57 -15.65
N GLN A 189 -0.03 3.60 -14.56
CA GLN A 189 -1.34 2.98 -14.39
C GLN A 189 -2.39 3.49 -15.39
N GLN A 190 -1.98 4.18 -16.45
CA GLN A 190 -2.87 4.93 -17.34
C GLN A 190 -2.66 4.71 -18.83
N GLY A 191 -1.76 3.85 -19.24
CA GLY A 191 -1.83 3.26 -20.56
C GLY A 191 -2.95 2.25 -20.57
N ASP A 192 -3.75 2.21 -21.64
CA ASP A 192 -4.81 1.23 -21.86
C ASP A 192 -4.36 -0.15 -21.31
N GLN A 193 -4.93 -0.57 -20.21
CA GLN A 193 -4.58 -1.82 -19.50
C GLN A 193 -4.62 -3.04 -20.44
N ARG A 194 -5.33 -2.92 -21.56
CA ARG A 194 -5.37 -3.92 -22.62
C ARG A 194 -4.07 -4.05 -23.43
N GLU A 195 -3.18 -3.07 -23.36
CA GLU A 195 -1.84 -3.15 -23.99
C GLU A 195 -0.75 -3.65 -23.00
N LEU A 196 -1.06 -3.94 -21.76
CA LEU A 196 -0.12 -4.48 -20.76
C LEU A 196 0.48 -5.84 -21.14
N GLY A 197 -0.08 -6.54 -22.11
CA GLY A 197 0.56 -7.71 -22.74
C GLY A 197 1.87 -7.41 -23.48
N LYS A 198 2.20 -6.14 -23.72
CA LYS A 198 3.49 -5.68 -24.24
C LYS A 198 4.32 -5.04 -23.12
N ARG A 199 4.72 -5.85 -22.16
CA ARG A 199 5.62 -5.50 -21.06
C ARG A 199 6.96 -4.98 -21.61
N GLY A 200 6.99 -3.74 -22.00
CA GLY A 200 8.22 -3.02 -22.31
C GLY A 200 8.85 -2.59 -21.01
N LYS A 201 9.93 -3.25 -20.59
CA LYS A 201 10.76 -2.85 -19.46
C LYS A 201 11.14 -1.38 -19.61
N LYS A 202 10.57 -0.52 -18.80
CA LYS A 202 11.02 0.86 -18.66
C LYS A 202 11.01 1.21 -17.17
N GLY A 203 12.13 1.23 -16.68
CA GLY A 203 12.95 1.58 -15.62
C GLY A 203 12.33 2.39 -14.48
N VAL A 204 11.30 1.90 -13.76
CA VAL A 204 11.04 2.43 -12.43
C VAL A 204 11.80 1.57 -11.43
N SER A 205 12.70 2.18 -10.67
CA SER A 205 13.41 1.52 -9.59
C SER A 205 13.23 2.27 -8.28
N LEU A 206 13.37 1.54 -7.18
CA LEU A 206 13.33 2.08 -5.83
C LEU A 206 14.55 1.60 -5.07
N ALA A 207 15.25 2.52 -4.43
CA ALA A 207 16.32 2.22 -3.47
C ALA A 207 16.02 2.92 -2.15
N GLY A 208 16.44 2.32 -1.05
CA GLY A 208 16.22 2.95 0.24
C GLY A 208 17.07 2.36 1.36
N ILE A 209 17.14 3.13 2.42
CA ILE A 209 17.67 2.72 3.71
C ILE A 209 16.70 3.16 4.79
N ASN A 210 16.32 2.24 5.67
CA ASN A 210 15.50 2.49 6.84
C ASN A 210 16.27 2.09 8.10
N MET A 211 16.10 2.86 9.17
CA MET A 211 16.63 2.60 10.51
C MET A 211 15.46 2.56 11.49
N HIS A 212 15.45 1.53 12.31
CA HIS A 212 14.49 1.34 13.38
C HIS A 212 15.21 1.21 14.70
N TYR A 213 14.85 2.00 15.71
CA TYR A 213 15.50 2.01 17.00
C TYR A 213 14.51 1.85 18.16
N ASP A 214 14.57 0.69 18.83
CA ASP A 214 13.80 0.36 20.02
C ASP A 214 14.41 1.08 21.24
N PHE A 215 13.98 2.30 21.55
CA PHE A 215 14.54 3.04 22.70
C PHE A 215 13.89 2.61 24.03
N LEU A 216 12.65 2.12 24.00
CA LEU A 216 11.95 1.46 25.09
C LEU A 216 11.32 0.14 24.59
N ASP A 217 10.94 -0.76 25.50
CA ASP A 217 10.26 -2.01 25.13
C ASP A 217 8.87 -1.78 24.49
N THR A 218 8.29 -0.60 24.69
CA THR A 218 6.97 -0.21 24.17
C THR A 218 7.02 0.99 23.26
N ALA A 219 8.22 1.41 22.84
CA ALA A 219 8.36 2.58 21.97
C ALA A 219 9.61 2.50 21.08
N TYR A 220 9.43 2.87 19.83
CA TYR A 220 10.50 2.93 18.84
C TYR A 220 10.40 4.17 17.96
N LEU A 221 11.56 4.58 17.48
CA LEU A 221 11.71 5.58 16.42
C LEU A 221 12.15 4.87 15.14
N TYR A 222 11.74 5.39 14.04
CA TYR A 222 12.22 4.95 12.73
C TYR A 222 12.41 6.14 11.80
N GLY A 223 13.14 5.90 10.73
CA GLY A 223 13.31 6.89 9.68
C GLY A 223 14.18 6.37 8.57
N GLY A 224 14.05 6.96 7.42
CA GLY A 224 14.75 6.49 6.24
C GLY A 224 14.94 7.53 5.15
N TYR A 225 15.65 7.08 4.13
CA TYR A 225 15.81 7.77 2.87
C TYR A 225 15.46 6.81 1.75
N TYR A 226 14.62 7.26 0.83
CA TYR A 226 14.18 6.47 -0.32
C TYR A 226 14.33 7.29 -1.58
N ARG A 227 14.70 6.62 -2.66
CA ARG A 227 14.82 7.22 -3.98
C ARG A 227 14.08 6.38 -5.00
N LYS A 228 13.03 6.95 -5.56
CA LYS A 228 12.34 6.46 -6.74
C LYS A 228 13.01 7.07 -7.96
N THR A 229 13.37 6.25 -8.93
CA THR A 229 13.89 6.69 -10.22
C THR A 229 12.94 6.17 -11.30
N ASP A 230 12.38 7.06 -12.09
CA ASP A 230 11.50 6.73 -13.20
C ASP A 230 12.09 7.27 -14.50
N ASP A 231 12.78 6.41 -15.23
CA ASP A 231 13.33 6.71 -16.56
C ASP A 231 12.29 6.48 -17.68
N SER A 232 11.05 6.21 -17.34
CA SER A 232 9.99 6.02 -18.31
C SER A 232 9.57 7.37 -18.88
N ASN A 233 9.61 7.50 -20.20
CA ASN A 233 8.98 8.61 -20.92
C ASN A 233 7.45 8.44 -20.96
N ILE A 234 6.85 7.95 -19.87
CA ILE A 234 5.43 7.64 -19.81
C ILE A 234 4.73 8.76 -19.07
N THR A 235 3.76 9.29 -19.77
CA THR A 235 2.81 10.27 -19.29
C THR A 235 1.97 9.72 -18.15
N PHE A 236 2.06 10.30 -16.98
CA PHE A 236 1.03 10.13 -15.97
C PHE A 236 -0.16 11.01 -16.36
N THR A 237 -1.16 10.41 -16.98
CA THR A 237 -2.43 11.10 -17.17
C THR A 237 -3.29 10.78 -15.96
N GLY A 238 -3.26 11.62 -14.94
CA GLY A 238 -4.28 11.63 -13.89
C GLY A 238 -5.67 11.70 -14.50
N PHE A 239 -6.72 11.53 -13.71
CA PHE A 239 -8.13 11.59 -14.12
C PHE A 239 -8.46 12.94 -14.80
N SER A 240 -7.86 13.20 -15.95
CA SER A 240 -8.15 14.37 -16.76
C SER A 240 -8.89 13.93 -18.01
N PRO A 241 -10.15 14.26 -18.14
CA PRO A 241 -10.86 14.10 -19.41
C PRO A 241 -10.16 14.99 -20.46
N GLY A 242 -9.23 14.45 -21.20
CA GLY A 242 -8.60 15.10 -22.35
C GLY A 242 -7.20 15.70 -22.19
N GLY A 243 -6.54 15.59 -21.05
CA GLY A 243 -5.18 16.11 -20.84
C GLY A 243 -4.11 15.07 -21.14
N LYS A 244 -3.21 15.37 -22.06
CA LYS A 244 -1.95 14.65 -22.26
C LYS A 244 -0.85 15.41 -21.53
N ASP A 245 -0.75 15.26 -20.24
CA ASP A 245 0.33 15.85 -19.48
C ASP A 245 1.46 14.83 -19.30
N LEU A 246 2.57 15.12 -19.93
CA LEU A 246 3.77 14.27 -20.00
C LEU A 246 4.69 14.66 -18.84
N LEU A 247 4.65 13.93 -17.75
CA LEU A 247 5.74 13.93 -16.78
C LEU A 247 6.75 12.88 -17.24
N SER A 248 7.90 13.29 -17.73
CA SER A 248 9.01 12.40 -18.10
C SER A 248 10.10 12.52 -17.04
N GLU A 249 10.72 11.38 -16.71
CA GLU A 249 11.93 11.34 -15.86
C GLU A 249 11.71 11.87 -14.42
N ASN A 250 10.83 11.24 -13.66
CA ASN A 250 10.56 11.58 -12.27
C ASN A 250 11.55 10.90 -11.31
N ASN A 251 12.36 11.69 -10.60
CA ASN A 251 13.33 11.22 -9.62
C ASN A 251 12.99 11.77 -8.22
N THR A 252 12.01 11.17 -7.56
CA THR A 252 11.60 11.59 -6.22
C THR A 252 12.52 10.98 -5.16
N ASN A 253 13.06 11.84 -4.29
CA ASN A 253 13.71 11.44 -3.06
C ASN A 253 12.76 11.70 -1.90
N ALA A 254 12.67 10.78 -0.95
CA ALA A 254 11.84 10.93 0.24
C ALA A 254 12.69 10.72 1.50
N LEU A 255 12.53 11.60 2.45
CA LEU A 255 13.05 11.49 3.81
C LEU A 255 11.86 11.28 4.74
N ASP A 256 11.92 10.26 5.58
CA ASP A 256 10.90 10.02 6.58
C ASP A 256 11.45 9.98 8.00
N VAL A 257 10.56 10.25 8.94
CA VAL A 257 10.78 10.01 10.37
C VAL A 257 9.46 9.67 11.02
N GLY A 258 9.45 8.65 11.85
CA GLY A 258 8.25 8.21 12.56
C GLY A 258 8.53 7.72 13.97
N LEU A 259 7.45 7.68 14.74
CA LEU A 259 7.40 7.23 16.11
C LEU A 259 6.21 6.30 16.31
N ASP A 260 6.40 5.24 17.08
CA ASP A 260 5.33 4.42 17.63
C ASP A 260 5.60 4.19 19.13
N ALA A 261 4.62 4.45 19.97
CA ALA A 261 4.77 4.35 21.43
C ALA A 261 3.48 3.94 22.11
N THR A 262 3.60 2.99 23.02
CA THR A 262 2.51 2.61 23.93
C THR A 262 2.91 2.97 25.37
N VAL A 263 2.10 3.80 26.00
CA VAL A 263 2.26 4.23 27.41
C VAL A 263 0.98 3.92 28.15
N GLU A 264 1.02 2.90 28.98
CA GLU A 264 -0.15 2.37 29.72
C GLU A 264 -1.28 2.00 28.74
N GLN A 265 -2.41 2.73 28.78
CA GLN A 265 -3.57 2.52 27.91
C GLN A 265 -3.52 3.36 26.62
N PHE A 266 -2.56 4.25 26.50
CA PHE A 266 -2.43 5.10 25.31
C PHE A 266 -1.47 4.50 24.31
N HIS A 267 -1.85 4.53 23.03
CA HIS A 267 -0.98 4.23 21.90
C HIS A 267 -0.89 5.48 21.00
N PHE A 268 0.32 5.91 20.72
CA PHE A 268 0.61 7.03 19.85
C PHE A 268 1.43 6.54 18.66
N ALA A 269 1.10 7.01 17.49
CA ALA A 269 1.91 6.78 16.30
C ALA A 269 1.89 8.02 15.42
N GLY A 270 2.98 8.24 14.68
CA GLY A 270 3.05 9.32 13.72
C GLY A 270 4.24 9.16 12.81
N GLU A 271 4.10 9.69 11.59
CA GLU A 271 5.14 9.68 10.56
C GLU A 271 5.04 10.98 9.76
N PHE A 272 6.18 11.51 9.40
CA PHE A 272 6.31 12.66 8.52
C PHE A 272 7.27 12.33 7.40
N VAL A 273 6.87 12.67 6.17
CA VAL A 273 7.64 12.45 4.94
C VAL A 273 7.84 13.77 4.24
N TYR A 274 9.06 14.04 3.83
CA TYR A 274 9.40 15.15 2.97
C TYR A 274 9.98 14.64 1.65
N GLN A 275 9.44 15.11 0.53
CA GLN A 275 9.87 14.74 -0.81
C GLN A 275 10.55 15.88 -1.52
N LEU A 276 11.65 15.58 -2.18
CA LEU A 276 12.44 16.51 -2.96
C LEU A 276 13.02 15.84 -4.21
N GLY A 277 13.43 16.64 -5.18
CA GLY A 277 14.11 16.14 -6.36
C GLY A 277 13.50 16.64 -7.65
N ASP A 278 13.56 15.82 -8.67
CA ASP A 278 13.05 16.12 -10.01
C ASP A 278 11.65 15.50 -10.16
N ALA A 279 10.64 16.34 -10.37
CA ALA A 279 9.27 15.90 -10.60
C ALA A 279 8.96 15.65 -12.07
N GLY A 280 9.96 15.75 -12.94
CA GLY A 280 9.84 15.54 -14.38
C GLY A 280 9.64 16.83 -15.15
N ARG A 281 9.11 16.72 -16.38
CA ARG A 281 8.91 17.84 -17.29
C ARG A 281 7.46 17.97 -17.72
N LEU A 282 6.95 19.18 -17.65
CA LEU A 282 5.62 19.52 -18.09
C LEU A 282 5.67 20.65 -19.14
N GLY A 283 5.19 20.37 -20.36
CA GLY A 283 5.20 21.37 -21.42
C GLY A 283 6.60 21.90 -21.82
N GLY A 284 7.67 21.13 -21.49
CA GLY A 284 9.06 21.52 -21.72
C GLY A 284 9.73 22.23 -20.53
N GLN A 285 9.00 22.54 -19.47
CA GLN A 285 9.50 23.09 -18.20
C GLN A 285 9.91 21.94 -17.27
N GLU A 286 11.08 22.04 -16.66
CA GLU A 286 11.50 21.12 -15.57
C GLU A 286 10.79 21.52 -14.29
N LEU A 287 10.28 20.52 -13.55
CA LEU A 287 9.59 20.72 -12.28
C LEU A 287 10.44 20.16 -11.14
N VAL A 288 10.55 20.94 -10.07
CA VAL A 288 11.22 20.53 -8.84
C VAL A 288 10.19 20.01 -7.85
N ARG A 289 10.45 18.84 -7.25
CA ARG A 289 9.60 18.27 -6.20
C ARG A 289 9.86 18.97 -4.88
N ASP A 290 8.79 19.53 -4.27
CA ASP A 290 8.78 20.06 -2.91
C ASP A 290 7.46 19.69 -2.22
N ALA A 291 7.35 18.44 -1.74
CA ALA A 291 6.10 17.89 -1.27
C ALA A 291 6.26 17.25 0.10
N TYR A 292 5.16 17.14 0.84
CA TYR A 292 5.21 16.53 2.15
C TYR A 292 3.90 15.79 2.47
N ALA A 293 4.02 14.79 3.35
CA ALA A 293 2.88 14.03 3.86
C ALA A 293 3.15 13.59 5.30
N GLY A 294 2.11 13.14 5.97
CA GLY A 294 2.27 12.57 7.28
C GLY A 294 0.96 12.21 7.95
N PHE A 295 1.09 11.58 9.10
CA PHE A 295 -0.03 11.32 9.97
C PHE A 295 0.37 11.44 11.44
N ALA A 296 -0.62 11.66 12.27
CA ALA A 296 -0.52 11.56 13.73
C ALA A 296 -1.74 10.83 14.28
N GLN A 297 -1.51 9.87 15.18
CA GLN A 297 -2.54 9.02 15.77
C GLN A 297 -2.42 9.01 17.28
N ALA A 298 -3.56 9.01 17.97
CA ALA A 298 -3.68 8.73 19.38
C ALA A 298 -4.85 7.77 19.62
N GLN A 299 -4.61 6.68 20.34
CA GLN A 299 -5.60 5.69 20.70
C GLN A 299 -5.62 5.48 22.22
N TYR A 300 -6.80 5.39 22.78
CA TYR A 300 -7.02 5.00 24.17
C TYR A 300 -7.69 3.62 24.23
N ASN A 301 -7.06 2.67 24.92
CA ASN A 301 -7.55 1.33 25.12
C ASN A 301 -8.17 1.24 26.52
N PHE A 302 -9.47 1.02 26.60
CA PHE A 302 -10.16 0.92 27.89
C PHE A 302 -9.86 -0.43 28.54
N ASN A 303 -9.57 -0.42 29.82
CA ASN A 303 -9.35 -1.65 30.58
C ASN A 303 -10.68 -2.37 30.87
N HIS A 304 -11.11 -3.18 29.87
CA HIS A 304 -12.35 -3.92 29.93
C HIS A 304 -12.24 -5.24 29.15
N SER A 305 -12.95 -6.29 29.57
CA SER A 305 -12.90 -7.64 28.99
C SER A 305 -13.29 -7.71 27.49
N LYS A 306 -13.94 -6.71 26.96
CA LYS A 306 -14.30 -6.58 25.55
C LYS A 306 -13.31 -5.73 24.74
N ASN A 307 -12.21 -5.29 25.36
CA ASN A 307 -11.15 -4.48 24.76
C ASN A 307 -11.68 -3.29 23.92
N PRO A 308 -12.56 -2.44 24.44
CA PRO A 308 -13.00 -1.28 23.71
C PRO A 308 -11.86 -0.27 23.55
N TYR A 309 -11.86 0.47 22.45
CA TYR A 309 -10.90 1.54 22.20
C TYR A 309 -11.54 2.73 21.48
N LEU A 310 -10.88 3.86 21.57
CA LEU A 310 -11.17 5.07 20.81
C LEU A 310 -9.87 5.58 20.20
N LYS A 311 -9.87 5.80 18.89
CA LYS A 311 -8.71 6.28 18.13
C LYS A 311 -9.07 7.54 17.39
N PHE A 312 -8.16 8.51 17.42
CA PHE A 312 -8.16 9.71 16.62
C PHE A 312 -6.93 9.70 15.73
N MET A 313 -7.08 10.08 14.47
CA MET A 313 -5.98 10.24 13.55
C MET A 313 -6.21 11.46 12.67
N TYR A 314 -5.12 12.13 12.37
CA TYR A 314 -5.02 13.15 11.33
C TYR A 314 -4.01 12.65 10.29
N VAL A 315 -4.35 12.74 9.02
CA VAL A 315 -3.47 12.42 7.91
C VAL A 315 -3.52 13.54 6.89
N PHE A 316 -2.41 13.85 6.27
CA PHE A 316 -2.31 14.86 5.24
C PHE A 316 -1.31 14.48 4.14
N PHE A 317 -1.57 14.99 2.95
CA PHE A 317 -0.73 14.89 1.76
C PHE A 317 -0.83 16.22 1.04
N SER A 318 0.30 16.89 0.79
CA SER A 318 0.33 18.19 0.15
C SER A 318 -0.30 18.18 -1.24
N GLY A 319 -0.95 19.28 -1.58
CA GLY A 319 -1.34 19.68 -2.92
C GLY A 319 -0.37 20.74 -3.45
N ASP A 320 -0.52 21.08 -4.70
CA ASP A 320 0.29 22.08 -5.37
C ASP A 320 -0.47 23.43 -5.41
N SER A 321 0.08 24.43 -4.76
CA SER A 321 -0.57 25.71 -4.53
C SER A 321 -0.51 26.64 -5.74
N ASP A 322 0.50 26.51 -6.62
CA ASP A 322 0.67 27.31 -7.84
C ASP A 322 1.08 26.45 -9.04
N LEU A 323 0.13 26.14 -9.89
CA LEU A 323 0.28 25.31 -11.08
C LEU A 323 1.09 25.93 -12.22
N GLU A 324 1.44 27.21 -12.11
CA GLU A 324 2.12 27.97 -13.17
C GLU A 324 3.61 28.14 -12.91
N ASP A 325 4.07 27.82 -11.70
CA ASP A 325 5.48 27.88 -11.33
C ASP A 325 6.27 26.62 -11.74
N ASP A 326 7.50 26.48 -11.28
CA ASP A 326 8.39 25.35 -11.57
C ASP A 326 8.50 24.35 -10.40
N GLU A 327 7.66 24.49 -9.40
CA GLU A 327 7.56 23.56 -8.26
C GLU A 327 6.39 22.55 -8.48
N ALA A 328 6.55 21.35 -8.00
CA ALA A 328 5.51 20.33 -7.92
C ALA A 328 5.32 19.96 -6.44
N GLU A 329 4.38 20.63 -5.81
CA GLU A 329 4.10 20.46 -4.38
C GLU A 329 3.12 19.32 -4.09
N ASP A 330 2.52 18.72 -5.12
CA ASP A 330 1.70 17.52 -4.98
C ASP A 330 2.53 16.35 -4.44
N TYR A 331 2.09 15.74 -3.35
CA TYR A 331 2.75 14.53 -2.82
C TYR A 331 2.68 13.37 -3.82
N ASP A 332 3.83 12.78 -4.13
CA ASP A 332 3.92 11.52 -4.88
C ASP A 332 3.72 10.35 -3.91
N PRO A 333 2.61 9.59 -3.99
CA PRO A 333 2.36 8.49 -3.06
C PRO A 333 3.37 7.35 -3.19
N MET A 334 4.30 7.41 -4.14
CA MET A 334 5.36 6.44 -4.39
C MET A 334 4.81 4.99 -4.47
N PHE A 335 5.04 4.19 -3.43
CA PHE A 335 4.65 2.80 -3.34
C PHE A 335 3.79 2.54 -2.09
N ILE A 336 2.99 3.52 -1.69
CA ILE A 336 2.07 3.40 -0.56
C ILE A 336 1.10 2.24 -0.80
N VAL A 337 0.87 1.48 0.24
CA VAL A 337 -0.24 0.52 0.24
C VAL A 337 -1.45 1.24 0.79
N GLY A 338 -2.54 1.26 0.05
CA GLY A 338 -3.76 1.91 0.47
C GLY A 338 -4.34 1.41 1.77
N ARG A 339 -4.03 0.19 2.13
CA ARG A 339 -4.27 -0.39 3.45
C ARG A 339 -3.06 -0.21 4.33
N VAL A 340 -2.71 1.04 4.60
CA VAL A 340 -1.68 1.36 5.58
C VAL A 340 -2.04 0.65 6.89
N TRP A 341 -1.08 -0.04 7.52
CA TRP A 341 -1.25 -0.83 8.77
C TRP A 341 -2.17 -2.04 8.68
N ASN A 342 -2.44 -2.59 7.48
CA ASN A 342 -3.43 -3.64 7.24
C ASN A 342 -4.88 -3.27 7.64
N GLU A 343 -5.17 -1.99 7.76
CA GLU A 343 -6.48 -1.42 8.07
C GLU A 343 -6.87 -0.37 7.02
N TRP A 344 -8.15 -0.13 6.82
CA TRP A 344 -8.68 0.92 5.94
C TRP A 344 -8.60 2.29 6.63
N VAL A 345 -7.42 2.83 6.73
CA VAL A 345 -7.15 3.93 7.65
C VAL A 345 -7.32 5.29 7.01
N ILE A 346 -7.14 5.40 5.71
CA ILE A 346 -7.16 6.69 5.00
C ILE A 346 -8.41 6.87 4.16
N GLY A 347 -9.35 5.94 4.24
CA GLY A 347 -10.57 5.92 3.45
C GLY A 347 -10.37 5.24 2.10
N GLU A 348 -10.89 4.02 1.96
CA GLU A 348 -10.75 3.23 0.74
C GLU A 348 -11.42 3.89 -0.46
N LEU A 349 -12.61 4.47 -0.23
CA LEU A 349 -13.40 5.03 -1.31
C LEU A 349 -12.93 6.42 -1.72
N VAL A 350 -12.70 7.29 -0.76
CA VAL A 350 -12.38 8.68 -1.01
C VAL A 350 -10.89 8.92 -0.98
N GLY A 351 -10.23 8.49 0.09
CA GLY A 351 -8.84 8.80 0.32
C GLY A 351 -7.91 8.15 -0.68
N GLU A 352 -8.08 6.87 -0.92
CA GLU A 352 -7.22 6.08 -1.81
C GLU A 352 -7.69 6.14 -3.26
N THR A 353 -8.95 5.82 -3.50
CA THR A 353 -9.43 5.59 -4.86
C THR A 353 -9.75 6.88 -5.61
N GLN A 354 -10.22 7.93 -4.94
CA GLN A 354 -10.56 9.19 -5.59
C GLN A 354 -9.45 10.23 -5.52
N LEU A 355 -8.76 10.31 -4.40
CA LEU A 355 -7.73 11.31 -4.17
C LEU A 355 -6.30 10.77 -4.29
N PHE A 356 -6.13 9.44 -4.49
CA PHE A 356 -4.85 8.77 -4.72
C PHE A 356 -3.77 9.13 -3.68
N ASN A 357 -4.17 9.43 -2.44
CA ASN A 357 -3.25 9.85 -1.38
C ASN A 357 -2.36 11.04 -1.77
N THR A 358 -2.95 12.03 -2.42
CA THR A 358 -2.34 13.32 -2.72
C THR A 358 -3.36 14.44 -2.53
N ASN A 359 -2.91 15.69 -2.37
CA ASN A 359 -3.76 16.89 -2.28
C ASN A 359 -4.94 16.72 -1.31
N LYS A 360 -4.69 16.20 -0.10
CA LYS A 360 -5.77 16.00 0.87
C LYS A 360 -5.29 16.02 2.31
N TYR A 361 -6.24 16.32 3.20
CA TYR A 361 -6.11 15.96 4.60
C TYR A 361 -7.41 15.35 5.12
N ALA A 362 -7.30 14.54 6.16
CA ALA A 362 -8.45 13.88 6.74
C ALA A 362 -8.36 13.76 8.27
N PHE A 363 -9.52 13.91 8.92
CA PHE A 363 -9.70 13.61 10.33
C PHE A 363 -10.46 12.30 10.45
N ILE A 364 -9.92 11.36 11.22
CA ILE A 364 -10.43 10.01 11.38
C ILE A 364 -10.75 9.78 12.84
N VAL A 365 -11.96 9.32 13.11
CA VAL A 365 -12.37 8.85 14.44
C VAL A 365 -12.80 7.39 14.29
N GLU A 366 -12.15 6.52 15.05
CA GLU A 366 -12.45 5.10 15.05
C GLU A 366 -12.72 4.62 16.47
N THR A 367 -13.73 3.80 16.63
CA THR A 367 -14.00 3.08 17.87
C THR A 367 -14.27 1.62 17.58
N GLY A 368 -13.94 0.75 18.50
CA GLY A 368 -14.20 -0.67 18.33
C GLY A 368 -14.15 -1.44 19.62
N PHE A 369 -14.59 -2.69 19.55
CA PHE A 369 -14.56 -3.63 20.68
C PHE A 369 -14.65 -5.07 20.19
N SER A 370 -14.35 -6.03 21.06
CA SER A 370 -14.42 -7.47 20.80
C SER A 370 -15.65 -8.07 21.51
N PRO A 371 -16.82 -8.18 20.84
CA PRO A 371 -18.01 -8.75 21.47
C PRO A 371 -17.84 -10.23 21.82
N LEU A 372 -17.07 -10.96 21.01
CA LEU A 372 -16.71 -12.36 21.17
C LEU A 372 -15.19 -12.54 21.15
N PRO A 373 -14.63 -13.65 21.69
CA PRO A 373 -13.17 -13.85 21.78
C PRO A 373 -12.40 -13.77 20.45
N ARG A 374 -13.06 -14.01 19.32
CA ARG A 374 -12.46 -14.03 17.97
C ARG A 374 -13.08 -13.01 17.02
N MET A 375 -13.84 -12.06 17.56
CA MET A 375 -14.55 -11.07 16.76
C MET A 375 -14.16 -9.68 17.21
N LYS A 376 -13.80 -8.83 16.25
CA LYS A 376 -13.63 -7.39 16.46
C LYS A 376 -14.65 -6.66 15.61
N LEU A 377 -15.33 -5.71 16.20
CA LEU A 377 -16.19 -4.75 15.50
C LEU A 377 -15.53 -3.39 15.60
N SER A 378 -15.41 -2.69 14.49
CA SER A 378 -14.89 -1.33 14.43
C SER A 378 -15.80 -0.46 13.61
N PHE A 379 -16.03 0.76 14.08
CA PHE A 379 -16.74 1.80 13.37
C PHE A 379 -15.82 2.98 13.19
N MET A 380 -15.73 3.48 11.95
CA MET A 380 -14.84 4.57 11.56
C MET A 380 -15.62 5.66 10.84
N PHE A 381 -15.36 6.90 11.22
CA PHE A 381 -15.80 8.09 10.52
C PHE A 381 -14.57 8.84 10.01
N ILE A 382 -14.58 9.22 8.75
CA ILE A 382 -13.51 9.97 8.10
C ILE A 382 -14.12 11.21 7.46
N LYS A 383 -13.55 12.36 7.80
CA LYS A 383 -13.86 13.63 7.17
C LYS A 383 -12.70 14.02 6.27
N HIS A 384 -12.95 14.06 4.97
CA HIS A 384 -11.97 14.40 3.94
C HIS A 384 -12.09 15.86 3.53
N TYR A 385 -10.94 16.48 3.39
CA TYR A 385 -10.77 17.80 2.81
C TYR A 385 -9.70 17.75 1.71
N LEU A 386 -9.76 18.66 0.78
CA LEU A 386 -8.68 18.92 -0.15
C LEU A 386 -7.71 19.91 0.49
N ASP A 387 -6.41 19.72 0.23
CA ASP A 387 -5.39 20.68 0.62
C ASP A 387 -5.52 21.94 -0.28
N GLU A 388 -5.57 21.71 -1.60
CA GLU A 388 -5.84 22.74 -2.59
C GLU A 388 -7.17 22.47 -3.33
N GLN A 389 -7.91 23.50 -3.70
CA GLN A 389 -9.29 23.39 -4.21
C GLN A 389 -9.35 22.89 -5.68
N TYR A 390 -8.74 21.75 -5.95
CA TYR A 390 -8.84 21.10 -7.26
C TYR A 390 -8.89 19.57 -7.10
N LEU A 391 -9.42 18.90 -8.16
CA LEU A 391 -9.32 17.44 -8.33
C LEU A 391 -8.39 17.10 -9.48
N GLY A 392 -7.64 16.04 -9.32
CA GLY A 392 -6.69 15.54 -10.31
C GLY A 392 -5.26 15.89 -9.96
N VAL A 393 -4.33 15.38 -10.75
CA VAL A 393 -2.91 15.67 -10.68
C VAL A 393 -2.51 16.45 -11.91
N SER A 394 -1.55 17.39 -11.78
CA SER A 394 -1.06 18.24 -12.87
C SER A 394 -2.11 19.14 -13.56
N ARG A 395 -1.78 19.74 -14.68
CA ARG A 395 -2.58 20.79 -15.36
C ARG A 395 -3.97 20.38 -15.89
N GLY A 396 -4.36 19.10 -15.75
CA GLY A 396 -5.71 18.64 -16.04
C GLY A 396 -6.71 18.81 -14.90
N ARG A 397 -6.41 19.65 -13.93
CA ARG A 397 -7.14 19.82 -12.68
C ARG A 397 -8.47 20.51 -12.88
N ARG A 398 -9.48 19.98 -12.20
CA ARG A 398 -10.78 20.60 -12.11
C ARG A 398 -10.83 21.45 -10.84
N ALA A 399 -10.86 22.76 -10.99
CA ALA A 399 -11.07 23.67 -9.86
C ALA A 399 -12.41 23.40 -9.17
N LEU A 400 -12.38 23.42 -7.86
CA LEU A 400 -13.55 23.26 -6.99
C LEU A 400 -13.78 24.57 -6.22
N ASN A 401 -15.01 24.71 -5.71
CA ASN A 401 -15.40 25.92 -4.94
C ASN A 401 -15.27 25.70 -3.43
N SER A 402 -14.79 24.55 -2.99
CA SER A 402 -14.69 24.19 -1.57
C SER A 402 -13.62 23.12 -1.38
N ASP A 403 -12.92 23.21 -0.27
CA ASP A 403 -12.02 22.19 0.28
C ASP A 403 -12.79 21.06 0.99
N ASP A 404 -14.01 21.31 1.47
CA ASP A 404 -14.87 20.29 2.10
C ASP A 404 -15.31 19.26 1.05
N TYR A 405 -14.60 18.11 1.02
CA TYR A 405 -14.74 17.14 -0.05
C TYR A 405 -15.78 16.07 0.25
N ALA A 406 -15.57 15.28 1.31
CA ALA A 406 -16.44 14.13 1.59
C ALA A 406 -16.47 13.71 3.06
N ASN A 407 -17.53 12.95 3.40
CA ASN A 407 -17.60 12.16 4.62
C ASN A 407 -17.67 10.69 4.25
N GLU A 408 -16.89 9.86 4.93
CA GLU A 408 -16.87 8.42 4.76
C GLU A 408 -17.17 7.72 6.07
N TRP A 409 -17.98 6.66 6.01
CA TRP A 409 -18.38 5.86 7.17
C TRP A 409 -18.07 4.41 6.89
N ASN A 410 -17.32 3.74 7.77
CA ASN A 410 -16.95 2.36 7.62
C ASN A 410 -17.36 1.56 8.85
N LEU A 411 -17.93 0.39 8.63
CA LEU A 411 -18.16 -0.64 9.65
C LEU A 411 -17.35 -1.87 9.27
N LEU A 412 -16.45 -2.26 10.15
CA LEU A 412 -15.58 -3.42 9.95
C LEU A 412 -15.95 -4.52 10.93
N ILE A 413 -16.01 -5.73 10.44
CA ILE A 413 -16.25 -6.93 11.22
C ILE A 413 -15.12 -7.91 10.93
N ASP A 414 -14.21 -8.08 11.88
CA ASP A 414 -13.16 -9.07 11.81
C ASP A 414 -13.54 -10.30 12.62
N TYR A 415 -13.49 -11.47 12.00
CA TYR A 415 -13.72 -12.74 12.66
C TYR A 415 -12.61 -13.74 12.35
N GLU A 416 -11.93 -14.20 13.37
CA GLU A 416 -10.88 -15.21 13.26
C GLU A 416 -11.48 -16.61 13.29
N VAL A 417 -11.40 -17.35 12.17
CA VAL A 417 -12.00 -18.69 12.06
C VAL A 417 -11.17 -19.73 12.81
N ASN A 418 -9.84 -19.65 12.75
CA ASN A 418 -8.90 -20.56 13.41
C ASN A 418 -7.74 -19.79 14.04
N SER A 419 -7.26 -20.26 15.17
CA SER A 419 -6.11 -19.71 15.91
C SER A 419 -4.79 -20.43 15.59
N HIS A 420 -4.72 -21.20 14.49
CA HIS A 420 -3.54 -22.00 14.11
C HIS A 420 -2.79 -21.39 12.97
#